data_08a7735dd791f53ad3462b0351ae0374
#
_entry.id   08a7735dd791f53ad3462b0351ae0374
#
_cell.length_a   1.000
_cell.length_b   1.000
_cell.length_c   1.000
_cell.angle_alpha   90.00
_cell.angle_beta   90.00
_cell.angle_gamma   90.00
#
_symmetry.space_group_name_H-M   'P 1'
#
loop_
_entity.id
_entity.type
_entity.pdbx_description
1 polymer ?
#
loop_
_entity_poly.entity_id
_entity_poly.type
_entity_poly.pdbx_seq_one_letter_code
_entity_poly.pdbx_strand_id
1 'polypeptide(L)'
;LIFIILITIFITGERSSSLRALLGISIFFLLYKEINLKSKTLFFSVILVIIFVITSTSSSLKERFTRQIIDQKSQYFNLYQSGFQVYKNNKFFGVGNKNYRVETCEHNQLSPKKNTDKYICTTHPHQIYFELLSEHGLIGTFIILLIFYKLIFSKITRIIIEKNYLKIGLLTYLILCFLPIIPGGAFFGTYTLTLFMINL
;
A
#
# COMPACT_ATOMS: atom_id res chain seq x y z
N LEU A 1 17.63 -13.52 -9.91
CA LEU A 1 17.24 -13.04 -8.57
C LEU A 1 15.79 -12.51 -8.57
N ILE A 2 15.42 -11.54 -9.44
CA ILE A 2 14.08 -10.93 -9.47
C ILE A 2 12.97 -11.98 -9.63
N PHE A 3 13.12 -12.94 -10.54
CA PHE A 3 12.14 -14.03 -10.73
C PHE A 3 11.97 -14.88 -9.47
N ILE A 4 13.05 -15.20 -8.77
CA ILE A 4 12.99 -15.98 -7.52
C ILE A 4 12.18 -15.20 -6.46
N ILE A 5 12.48 -13.92 -6.29
CA ILE A 5 11.77 -13.06 -5.34
C ILE A 5 10.26 -12.99 -5.68
N LEU A 6 9.92 -12.80 -6.96
CA LEU A 6 8.53 -12.76 -7.40
C LEU A 6 7.81 -14.08 -7.14
N ILE A 7 8.42 -15.20 -7.52
CA ILE A 7 7.87 -16.53 -7.27
C ILE A 7 7.62 -16.72 -5.77
N THR A 8 8.59 -16.38 -4.93
CA THR A 8 8.44 -16.46 -3.47
C THR A 8 7.26 -15.63 -2.97
N ILE A 9 7.13 -14.37 -3.42
CA ILE A 9 5.99 -13.51 -3.04
C ILE A 9 4.66 -14.13 -3.46
N PHE A 10 4.56 -14.68 -4.67
CA PHE A 10 3.32 -15.33 -5.14
C PHE A 10 3.00 -16.61 -4.36
N ILE A 11 4.00 -17.43 -4.00
CA ILE A 11 3.82 -18.65 -3.23
C ILE A 11 3.30 -18.37 -1.82
N THR A 12 3.64 -17.22 -1.22
CA THR A 12 3.08 -16.84 0.09
C THR A 12 1.56 -16.62 0.05
N GLY A 13 0.99 -16.39 -1.13
CA GLY A 13 -0.42 -16.06 -1.31
C GLY A 13 -0.82 -14.68 -0.79
N GLU A 14 0.17 -13.81 -0.52
CA GLU A 14 -0.05 -12.43 -0.09
C GLU A 14 -0.41 -11.54 -1.28
N ARG A 15 -1.72 -11.28 -1.47
CA ARG A 15 -2.25 -10.55 -2.63
C ARG A 15 -1.78 -9.12 -2.72
N SER A 16 -1.76 -8.40 -1.59
CA SER A 16 -1.30 -7.00 -1.55
C SER A 16 0.16 -6.88 -1.94
N SER A 17 1.00 -7.78 -1.44
CA SER A 17 2.44 -7.84 -1.76
C SER A 17 2.67 -8.24 -3.21
N SER A 18 1.92 -9.23 -3.72
CA SER A 18 1.99 -9.65 -5.12
C SER A 18 1.62 -8.52 -6.07
N LEU A 19 0.52 -7.81 -5.79
CA LEU A 19 0.08 -6.67 -6.59
C LEU A 19 1.10 -5.52 -6.56
N ARG A 20 1.63 -5.20 -5.38
CA ARG A 20 2.68 -4.17 -5.24
C ARG A 20 3.95 -4.54 -5.99
N ALA A 21 4.38 -5.80 -5.94
CA ALA A 21 5.56 -6.26 -6.67
C ALA A 21 5.37 -6.09 -8.18
N LEU A 22 4.22 -6.50 -8.73
CA LEU A 22 3.91 -6.32 -10.14
C LEU A 22 3.84 -4.85 -10.56
N LEU A 23 3.15 -4.02 -9.77
CA LEU A 23 3.06 -2.58 -10.03
C LEU A 23 4.43 -1.91 -9.91
N GLY A 24 5.25 -2.30 -8.93
CA GLY A 24 6.60 -1.78 -8.77
C GLY A 24 7.47 -2.05 -9.98
N ILE A 25 7.47 -3.28 -10.47
CA ILE A 25 8.22 -3.64 -11.68
C ILE A 25 7.67 -2.89 -12.90
N SER A 26 6.36 -2.75 -13.00
CA SER A 26 5.72 -2.01 -14.09
C SER A 26 6.15 -0.54 -14.09
N ILE A 27 6.08 0.12 -12.92
CA ILE A 27 6.52 1.51 -12.76
C ILE A 27 8.01 1.65 -13.06
N PHE A 28 8.84 0.74 -12.53
CA PHE A 28 10.27 0.73 -12.82
C PHE A 28 10.54 0.66 -14.32
N PHE A 29 9.89 -0.25 -15.06
CA PHE A 29 10.06 -0.39 -16.50
C PHE A 29 9.49 0.79 -17.30
N LEU A 30 8.47 1.48 -16.80
CA LEU A 30 7.97 2.71 -17.41
C LEU A 30 8.99 3.86 -17.27
N LEU A 31 9.61 3.97 -16.09
CA LEU A 31 10.59 5.03 -15.81
C LEU A 31 11.96 4.74 -16.42
N TYR A 32 12.40 3.48 -16.43
CA TYR A 32 13.69 3.07 -16.97
C TYR A 32 13.59 2.71 -18.45
N LYS A 33 13.99 3.65 -19.31
CA LYS A 33 13.81 3.56 -20.78
C LYS A 33 14.91 2.77 -21.50
N GLU A 34 16.04 2.48 -20.87
CA GLU A 34 17.18 1.79 -21.51
C GLU A 34 16.87 0.33 -21.89
N ILE A 35 15.90 -0.30 -21.24
CA ILE A 35 15.46 -1.64 -21.61
C ILE A 35 14.52 -1.55 -22.80
N ASN A 36 14.82 -2.31 -23.86
CA ASN A 36 14.01 -2.32 -25.07
C ASN A 36 12.62 -2.94 -24.81
N LEU A 37 11.65 -2.57 -25.63
CA LEU A 37 10.27 -3.01 -25.48
C LEU A 37 10.12 -4.55 -25.58
N LYS A 38 10.89 -5.20 -26.47
CA LYS A 38 10.87 -6.67 -26.65
C LYS A 38 11.26 -7.39 -25.36
N SER A 39 12.30 -6.90 -24.67
CA SER A 39 12.73 -7.49 -23.39
C SER A 39 11.70 -7.25 -22.27
N LYS A 40 11.04 -6.09 -22.25
CA LYS A 40 9.96 -5.80 -21.29
C LYS A 40 8.76 -6.73 -21.53
N THR A 41 8.32 -6.87 -22.78
CA THR A 41 7.19 -7.77 -23.10
C THR A 41 7.50 -9.22 -22.81
N LEU A 42 8.71 -9.69 -23.14
CA LEU A 42 9.17 -11.04 -22.81
C LEU A 42 9.16 -11.27 -21.29
N PHE A 43 9.67 -10.32 -20.52
CA PHE A 43 9.70 -10.41 -19.05
C PHE A 43 8.28 -10.55 -18.46
N PHE A 44 7.34 -9.70 -18.90
CA PHE A 44 5.95 -9.79 -18.43
C PHE A 44 5.25 -11.07 -18.88
N SER A 45 5.51 -11.53 -20.10
CA SER A 45 4.97 -12.80 -20.59
C SER A 45 5.43 -13.99 -19.74
N VAL A 46 6.71 -14.04 -19.40
CA VAL A 46 7.28 -15.07 -18.52
C VAL A 46 6.63 -15.03 -17.13
N ILE A 47 6.48 -13.83 -16.55
CA ILE A 47 5.81 -13.67 -15.25
C ILE A 47 4.37 -14.18 -15.31
N LEU A 48 3.61 -13.82 -16.34
CA LEU A 48 2.21 -14.29 -16.49
C LEU A 48 2.13 -15.81 -16.59
N VAL A 49 3.03 -16.44 -17.34
CA VAL A 49 3.11 -17.91 -17.42
C VAL A 49 3.42 -18.53 -16.06
N ILE A 50 4.39 -17.98 -15.32
CA ILE A 50 4.76 -18.45 -13.98
C ILE A 50 3.55 -18.33 -13.02
N ILE A 51 2.87 -17.18 -13.00
CA ILE A 51 1.69 -16.97 -12.15
C ILE A 51 0.59 -17.98 -12.52
N PHE A 52 0.34 -18.16 -13.81
CA PHE A 52 -0.66 -19.11 -14.28
C PHE A 52 -0.34 -20.54 -13.85
N VAL A 53 0.91 -20.98 -13.99
CA VAL A 53 1.34 -22.32 -13.56
C VAL A 53 1.17 -22.47 -12.05
N ILE A 54 1.65 -21.51 -11.24
CA ILE A 54 1.56 -21.56 -9.78
C ILE A 54 0.10 -21.62 -9.31
N THR A 55 -0.76 -20.78 -9.88
CA THR A 55 -2.19 -20.75 -9.49
C THR A 55 -2.97 -21.95 -9.99
N SER A 56 -2.54 -22.58 -11.09
CA SER A 56 -3.19 -23.80 -11.62
C SER A 56 -2.80 -25.07 -10.87
N THR A 57 -1.57 -25.13 -10.34
CA THR A 57 -1.06 -26.31 -9.64
C THR A 57 -1.45 -26.36 -8.17
N SER A 58 -1.71 -25.22 -7.54
CA SER A 58 -2.05 -25.14 -6.11
C SER A 58 -3.51 -24.75 -5.89
N SER A 59 -4.32 -25.68 -5.39
CA SER A 59 -5.72 -25.43 -5.01
C SER A 59 -5.85 -24.35 -3.93
N SER A 60 -4.93 -24.33 -2.96
CA SER A 60 -4.87 -23.32 -1.90
C SER A 60 -4.63 -21.91 -2.46
N LEU A 61 -3.69 -21.75 -3.39
CA LEU A 61 -3.40 -20.45 -4.01
C LEU A 61 -4.54 -20.01 -4.93
N LYS A 62 -5.11 -20.94 -5.69
CA LYS A 62 -6.30 -20.65 -6.51
C LYS A 62 -7.45 -20.12 -5.65
N GLU A 63 -7.72 -20.74 -4.51
CA GLU A 63 -8.76 -20.29 -3.60
C GLU A 63 -8.44 -18.88 -3.03
N ARG A 64 -7.20 -18.63 -2.60
CA ARG A 64 -6.76 -17.33 -2.11
C ARG A 64 -6.89 -16.22 -3.15
N PHE A 65 -6.48 -16.46 -4.38
CA PHE A 65 -6.52 -15.46 -5.45
C PHE A 65 -7.88 -15.29 -6.12
N THR A 66 -8.83 -16.23 -5.95
CA THR A 66 -10.17 -16.14 -6.56
C THR A 66 -11.29 -15.94 -5.55
N ARG A 67 -11.53 -16.92 -4.66
CA ARG A 67 -12.70 -16.90 -3.75
C ARG A 67 -12.56 -15.85 -2.64
N GLN A 68 -11.43 -15.78 -2.00
CA GLN A 68 -11.23 -14.85 -0.87
C GLN A 68 -11.21 -13.38 -1.27
N ILE A 69 -11.13 -13.04 -2.57
CA ILE A 69 -11.25 -11.65 -3.02
C ILE A 69 -12.62 -11.08 -2.65
N ILE A 70 -13.68 -11.86 -2.77
CA ILE A 70 -15.06 -11.43 -2.48
C ILE A 70 -15.25 -11.24 -0.98
N ASP A 71 -14.83 -12.20 -0.17
CA ASP A 71 -15.00 -12.18 1.28
C ASP A 71 -14.13 -11.10 1.96
N GLN A 72 -12.89 -10.96 1.54
CA GLN A 72 -11.99 -9.94 2.11
C GLN A 72 -12.28 -8.53 1.61
N LYS A 73 -12.94 -8.35 0.47
CA LYS A 73 -13.38 -7.02 0.04
C LYS A 73 -14.27 -6.36 1.09
N SER A 74 -15.13 -7.12 1.73
CA SER A 74 -15.97 -6.61 2.83
C SER A 74 -15.14 -6.21 4.05
N GLN A 75 -14.10 -6.98 4.41
CA GLN A 75 -13.25 -6.71 5.57
C GLN A 75 -12.42 -5.42 5.39
N TYR A 76 -11.70 -5.28 4.28
CA TYR A 76 -10.93 -4.06 4.02
C TYR A 76 -11.84 -2.83 3.86
N PHE A 77 -12.97 -2.99 3.20
CA PHE A 77 -13.94 -1.90 3.08
C PHE A 77 -14.42 -1.42 4.45
N ASN A 78 -14.72 -2.34 5.37
CA ASN A 78 -15.11 -2.00 6.72
C ASN A 78 -13.98 -1.29 7.49
N LEU A 79 -12.72 -1.70 7.31
CA LEU A 79 -11.57 -1.01 7.91
C LEU A 79 -11.40 0.41 7.36
N TYR A 80 -11.56 0.60 6.06
CA TYR A 80 -11.53 1.93 5.43
C TYR A 80 -12.68 2.80 5.91
N GLN A 81 -13.88 2.22 6.04
CA GLN A 81 -15.05 2.91 6.58
C GLN A 81 -14.83 3.33 8.04
N SER A 82 -14.22 2.47 8.86
CA SER A 82 -13.83 2.80 10.24
C SER A 82 -12.83 3.96 10.26
N GLY A 83 -11.77 3.93 9.44
CA GLY A 83 -10.81 5.03 9.33
C GLY A 83 -11.47 6.35 8.89
N PHE A 84 -12.36 6.29 7.93
CA PHE A 84 -13.12 7.46 7.47
C PHE A 84 -14.07 8.00 8.54
N GLN A 85 -14.66 7.14 9.36
CA GLN A 85 -15.53 7.56 10.46
C GLN A 85 -14.74 8.28 11.57
N VAL A 86 -13.55 7.78 11.93
CA VAL A 86 -12.65 8.46 12.87
C VAL A 86 -12.28 9.85 12.33
N TYR A 87 -11.94 9.96 11.04
CA TYR A 87 -11.71 11.25 10.38
C TYR A 87 -12.92 12.17 10.47
N LYS A 88 -14.13 11.68 10.17
CA LYS A 88 -15.35 12.50 10.23
C LYS A 88 -15.61 13.14 11.60
N ASN A 89 -15.26 12.43 12.66
CA ASN A 89 -15.42 12.92 14.02
C ASN A 89 -14.29 13.87 14.43
N ASN A 90 -13.10 13.77 13.78
CA ASN A 90 -11.90 14.55 14.10
C ASN A 90 -11.31 15.23 12.85
N LYS A 91 -12.11 15.99 12.10
CA LYS A 91 -11.81 16.44 10.72
C LYS A 91 -10.53 17.23 10.55
N PHE A 92 -10.22 18.16 11.45
CA PHE A 92 -9.14 19.12 11.22
C PHE A 92 -7.77 18.61 11.66
N PHE A 93 -7.68 18.03 12.85
CA PHE A 93 -6.41 17.64 13.48
C PHE A 93 -6.25 16.14 13.66
N GLY A 94 -7.32 15.35 13.42
CA GLY A 94 -7.32 13.92 13.68
C GLY A 94 -7.25 13.57 15.17
N VAL A 95 -7.02 12.29 15.48
CA VAL A 95 -6.91 11.80 16.86
C VAL A 95 -5.49 11.81 17.40
N GLY A 96 -4.52 12.21 16.60
CA GLY A 96 -3.10 12.17 16.90
C GLY A 96 -2.41 10.91 16.40
N ASN A 97 -1.09 11.01 16.18
CA ASN A 97 -0.27 9.92 15.65
C ASN A 97 -0.36 8.67 16.53
N LYS A 98 -0.63 7.51 15.92
CA LYS A 98 -0.79 6.18 16.56
C LYS A 98 -1.97 6.08 17.56
N ASN A 99 -2.85 7.07 17.62
CA ASN A 99 -4.03 7.06 18.49
C ASN A 99 -5.27 6.45 17.83
N TYR A 100 -5.20 6.05 16.56
CA TYR A 100 -6.32 5.37 15.90
C TYR A 100 -6.82 4.16 16.68
N ARG A 101 -5.91 3.32 17.20
CA ARG A 101 -6.25 2.16 18.02
C ARG A 101 -6.97 2.55 19.31
N VAL A 102 -6.50 3.58 20.00
CA VAL A 102 -7.11 4.06 21.24
C VAL A 102 -8.54 4.48 20.95
N GLU A 103 -8.75 5.34 19.95
CA GLU A 103 -10.08 5.82 19.56
C GLU A 103 -11.04 4.68 19.18
N THR A 104 -10.59 3.72 18.37
CA THR A 104 -11.47 2.66 17.87
C THR A 104 -11.74 1.56 18.90
N CYS A 105 -10.79 1.26 19.78
CA CYS A 105 -10.93 0.18 20.77
C CYS A 105 -11.62 0.65 22.04
N GLU A 106 -11.29 1.84 22.55
CA GLU A 106 -11.90 2.38 23.76
C GLU A 106 -13.35 2.82 23.52
N HIS A 107 -13.64 3.39 22.38
CA HIS A 107 -15.01 3.80 22.02
C HIS A 107 -15.97 2.61 21.98
N ASN A 108 -15.53 1.46 21.49
CA ASN A 108 -16.30 0.22 21.50
C ASN A 108 -16.57 -0.31 22.91
N GLN A 109 -15.72 -0.01 23.88
CA GLN A 109 -15.88 -0.42 25.28
C GLN A 109 -16.81 0.52 26.06
N LEU A 110 -16.69 1.84 25.82
CA LEU A 110 -17.41 2.86 26.57
C LEU A 110 -18.84 3.15 26.05
N SER A 111 -19.13 2.82 24.79
CA SER A 111 -20.43 3.09 24.17
C SER A 111 -20.94 1.92 23.32
N PRO A 112 -21.20 0.75 23.93
CA PRO A 112 -21.64 -0.43 23.17
C PRO A 112 -23.03 -0.27 22.53
N LYS A 113 -23.79 0.79 22.83
CA LYS A 113 -25.18 1.00 22.37
C LYS A 113 -25.36 2.02 21.24
N LYS A 114 -24.33 2.78 20.84
CA LYS A 114 -24.44 3.62 19.64
C LYS A 114 -23.97 2.83 18.41
N ASN A 115 -24.87 2.01 17.91
CA ASN A 115 -24.73 1.20 16.68
C ASN A 115 -24.57 2.00 15.37
N THR A 116 -24.28 3.30 15.44
CA THR A 116 -24.17 4.17 14.26
C THR A 116 -22.73 4.34 13.78
N ASP A 117 -21.75 4.18 14.66
CA ASP A 117 -20.35 4.35 14.32
C ASP A 117 -19.68 2.99 14.17
N LYS A 118 -19.40 2.60 12.94
CA LYS A 118 -18.73 1.33 12.62
C LYS A 118 -17.24 1.43 12.91
N TYR A 119 -16.87 1.56 14.18
CA TYR A 119 -15.47 1.44 14.59
C TYR A 119 -15.05 -0.03 14.66
N ILE A 120 -13.93 -0.32 14.00
CA ILE A 120 -13.28 -1.62 14.10
C ILE A 120 -12.01 -1.44 14.90
N CYS A 121 -11.92 -2.11 16.04
CA CYS A 121 -10.74 -2.09 16.90
C CYS A 121 -9.56 -2.75 16.20
N THR A 122 -8.67 -1.93 15.64
CA THR A 122 -7.42 -2.34 14.99
C THR A 122 -6.33 -1.31 15.24
N THR A 123 -5.09 -1.67 14.93
CA THR A 123 -3.94 -0.76 15.12
C THR A 123 -3.94 0.41 14.14
N HIS A 124 -4.51 0.23 12.94
CA HIS A 124 -4.56 1.22 11.86
C HIS A 124 -5.59 0.79 10.80
N PRO A 125 -6.08 1.68 9.94
CA PRO A 125 -7.12 1.37 8.95
C PRO A 125 -6.63 0.60 7.70
N HIS A 126 -5.40 0.10 7.68
CA HIS A 126 -4.77 -0.66 6.59
C HIS A 126 -4.69 0.08 5.24
N GLN A 127 -4.81 1.40 5.23
CA GLN A 127 -4.64 2.21 4.02
C GLN A 127 -4.13 3.60 4.41
N ILE A 128 -3.06 4.05 3.74
CA ILE A 128 -2.28 5.23 4.13
C ILE A 128 -3.11 6.52 4.20
N TYR A 129 -4.02 6.76 3.24
CA TYR A 129 -4.80 8.01 3.26
C TYR A 129 -5.81 8.04 4.40
N PHE A 130 -6.43 6.90 4.72
CA PHE A 130 -7.32 6.82 5.88
C PHE A 130 -6.55 6.90 7.19
N GLU A 131 -5.32 6.37 7.24
CA GLU A 131 -4.44 6.54 8.40
C GLU A 131 -4.07 8.02 8.59
N LEU A 132 -3.60 8.69 7.54
CA LEU A 132 -3.28 10.11 7.59
C LEU A 132 -4.48 10.96 7.99
N LEU A 133 -5.63 10.74 7.37
CA LEU A 133 -6.84 11.51 7.66
C LEU A 133 -7.37 11.27 9.07
N SER A 134 -7.38 10.03 9.54
CA SER A 134 -7.87 9.72 10.89
C SER A 134 -6.93 10.21 11.99
N GLU A 135 -5.62 10.08 11.81
CA GLU A 135 -4.64 10.44 12.84
C GLU A 135 -4.21 11.90 12.79
N HIS A 136 -4.11 12.52 11.61
CA HIS A 136 -3.60 13.89 11.44
C HIS A 136 -4.66 14.88 10.93
N GLY A 137 -5.87 14.42 10.64
CA GLY A 137 -6.93 15.24 10.08
C GLY A 137 -6.59 15.81 8.70
N LEU A 138 -7.41 16.73 8.23
CA LEU A 138 -7.25 17.34 6.91
C LEU A 138 -5.96 18.19 6.84
N ILE A 139 -5.70 18.98 7.87
CA ILE A 139 -4.57 19.92 7.91
C ILE A 139 -3.25 19.14 7.92
N GLY A 140 -3.09 18.19 8.84
CA GLY A 140 -1.87 17.40 8.94
C GLY A 140 -1.63 16.52 7.70
N THR A 141 -2.69 15.90 7.17
CA THR A 141 -2.62 15.14 5.92
C THR A 141 -2.14 16.00 4.76
N PHE A 142 -2.69 17.20 4.60
CA PHE A 142 -2.30 18.11 3.52
C PHE A 142 -0.82 18.51 3.63
N ILE A 143 -0.36 18.86 4.83
CA ILE A 143 1.05 19.22 5.08
C ILE A 143 1.98 18.03 4.75
N ILE A 144 1.66 16.84 5.24
CA ILE A 144 2.45 15.63 5.00
C ILE A 144 2.51 15.32 3.50
N LEU A 145 1.38 15.35 2.80
CA LEU A 145 1.34 15.10 1.36
C LEU A 145 2.09 16.17 0.56
N LEU A 146 2.05 17.44 0.96
CA LEU A 146 2.85 18.50 0.33
C LEU A 146 4.35 18.28 0.51
N ILE A 147 4.79 17.88 1.70
CA ILE A 147 6.20 17.57 1.97
C ILE A 147 6.65 16.42 1.06
N PHE A 148 5.90 15.32 1.02
CA PHE A 148 6.23 14.17 0.20
C PHE A 148 6.15 14.46 -1.29
N TYR A 149 5.16 15.25 -1.72
CA TYR A 149 5.10 15.73 -3.09
C TYR A 149 6.39 16.47 -3.49
N LYS A 150 6.82 17.44 -2.69
CA LYS A 150 8.08 18.17 -2.95
C LYS A 150 9.30 17.25 -2.95
N LEU A 151 9.41 16.35 -1.97
CA LEU A 151 10.59 15.49 -1.84
C LEU A 151 10.70 14.46 -2.97
N ILE A 152 9.58 13.90 -3.41
CA ILE A 152 9.55 12.83 -4.40
C ILE A 152 9.47 13.42 -5.81
N PHE A 153 8.44 14.22 -6.09
CA PHE A 153 8.13 14.65 -7.46
C PHE A 153 9.07 15.70 -8.01
N SER A 154 9.65 16.55 -7.16
CA SER A 154 10.64 17.54 -7.61
C SER A 154 11.90 16.91 -8.23
N LYS A 155 12.21 15.67 -7.89
CA LYS A 155 13.42 14.96 -8.34
C LYS A 155 13.16 14.00 -9.51
N ILE A 156 11.89 13.70 -9.84
CA ILE A 156 11.52 12.68 -10.83
C ILE A 156 12.20 12.92 -12.18
N THR A 157 12.05 14.12 -12.74
CA THR A 157 12.59 14.46 -14.06
C THR A 157 14.09 14.27 -14.10
N ARG A 158 14.79 14.73 -13.07
CA ARG A 158 16.24 14.58 -12.97
C ARG A 158 16.66 13.11 -12.87
N ILE A 159 15.98 12.32 -12.04
CA ILE A 159 16.27 10.87 -11.86
C ILE A 159 16.07 10.11 -13.17
N ILE A 160 15.02 10.44 -13.94
CA ILE A 160 14.77 9.80 -15.24
C ILE A 160 15.85 10.17 -16.26
N ILE A 161 16.29 11.44 -16.29
CA ILE A 161 17.35 11.90 -17.20
C ILE A 161 18.69 11.26 -16.86
N GLU A 162 19.02 11.11 -15.60
CA GLU A 162 20.27 10.47 -15.13
C GLU A 162 20.33 8.97 -15.49
N LYS A 163 19.21 8.34 -15.85
CA LYS A 163 19.11 6.91 -16.25
C LYS A 163 19.69 5.94 -15.21
N ASN A 164 19.77 6.35 -13.95
CA ASN A 164 20.31 5.54 -12.88
C ASN A 164 19.25 4.57 -12.37
N TYR A 165 19.41 3.27 -12.65
CA TYR A 165 18.47 2.22 -12.27
C TYR A 165 18.23 2.14 -10.76
N LEU A 166 19.25 2.40 -9.94
CA LEU A 166 19.12 2.40 -8.49
C LEU A 166 18.19 3.51 -8.01
N LYS A 167 18.45 4.74 -8.46
CA LYS A 167 17.59 5.89 -8.12
C LYS A 167 16.14 5.70 -8.62
N ILE A 168 15.96 5.10 -9.78
CA ILE A 168 14.63 4.77 -10.32
C ILE A 168 13.96 3.71 -9.44
N GLY A 169 14.69 2.70 -8.96
CA GLY A 169 14.17 1.70 -8.04
C GLY A 169 13.72 2.31 -6.71
N LEU A 170 14.54 3.19 -6.11
CA LEU A 170 14.20 3.92 -4.89
C LEU A 170 12.94 4.78 -5.08
N LEU A 171 12.89 5.54 -6.18
CA LEU A 171 11.72 6.35 -6.53
C LEU A 171 10.46 5.50 -6.71
N THR A 172 10.59 4.35 -7.36
CA THR A 172 9.48 3.40 -7.53
C THR A 172 8.92 2.95 -6.18
N TYR A 173 9.79 2.61 -5.24
CA TYR A 173 9.36 2.25 -3.88
C TYR A 173 8.59 3.39 -3.20
N LEU A 174 9.10 4.62 -3.28
CA LEU A 174 8.42 5.78 -2.70
C LEU A 174 7.04 6.01 -3.31
N ILE A 175 6.89 5.84 -4.63
CA ILE A 175 5.59 5.93 -5.31
C ILE A 175 4.65 4.82 -4.82
N LEU A 176 5.15 3.58 -4.65
CA LEU A 176 4.36 2.45 -4.16
C LEU A 176 3.81 2.67 -2.74
N CYS A 177 4.52 3.42 -1.89
CA CYS A 177 4.02 3.75 -0.56
C CYS A 177 2.72 4.56 -0.59
N PHE A 178 2.50 5.38 -1.63
CA PHE A 178 1.33 6.24 -1.78
C PHE A 178 0.29 5.71 -2.77
N LEU A 179 0.34 4.44 -3.15
CA LEU A 179 -0.70 3.87 -4.00
C LEU A 179 -2.04 3.85 -3.28
N PRO A 180 -3.09 4.44 -3.88
CA PRO A 180 -4.43 4.41 -3.30
C PRO A 180 -5.02 2.99 -3.37
N ILE A 181 -5.95 2.69 -2.46
CA ILE A 181 -6.78 1.48 -2.44
C ILE A 181 -6.05 0.20 -2.00
N ILE A 182 -4.74 0.09 -2.21
CA ILE A 182 -3.99 -1.14 -1.85
C ILE A 182 -3.80 -1.20 -0.34
N PRO A 183 -4.26 -2.28 0.33
CA PRO A 183 -4.04 -2.46 1.76
C PRO A 183 -2.56 -2.48 2.11
N GLY A 184 -2.19 -1.85 3.21
CA GLY A 184 -0.80 -1.79 3.69
C GLY A 184 -0.69 -1.86 5.20
N GLY A 185 0.53 -1.98 5.69
CA GLY A 185 0.86 -1.78 7.10
C GLY A 185 0.73 -0.32 7.50
N ALA A 186 0.81 -0.05 8.81
CA ALA A 186 0.85 1.32 9.33
C ALA A 186 2.04 2.08 8.74
N PHE A 187 1.78 3.24 8.14
CA PHE A 187 2.82 4.06 7.53
C PHE A 187 3.81 4.57 8.59
N PHE A 188 3.30 5.02 9.73
CA PHE A 188 4.11 5.44 10.87
C PHE A 188 4.59 4.28 11.75
N GLY A 189 4.38 3.03 11.32
CA GLY A 189 5.03 1.87 11.92
C GLY A 189 6.54 1.94 11.74
N THR A 190 7.31 1.49 12.75
CA THR A 190 8.78 1.56 12.74
C THR A 190 9.37 0.99 11.46
N TYR A 191 8.91 -0.18 11.02
CA TYR A 191 9.41 -0.84 9.81
C TYR A 191 9.13 -0.03 8.54
N THR A 192 7.87 0.37 8.32
CA THR A 192 7.44 1.07 7.10
C THR A 192 8.10 2.44 7.00
N LEU A 193 8.10 3.21 8.10
CA LEU A 193 8.70 4.53 8.13
C LEU A 193 10.22 4.48 7.92
N THR A 194 10.91 3.53 8.56
CA THR A 194 12.37 3.37 8.38
C THR A 194 12.70 3.04 6.93
N LEU A 195 12.01 2.09 6.31
CA LEU A 195 12.21 1.79 4.89
C LEU A 195 11.91 3.00 4.00
N PHE A 196 10.85 3.75 4.30
CA PHE A 196 10.53 4.95 3.55
C PHE A 196 11.65 5.99 3.64
N MET A 197 12.16 6.26 4.83
CA MET A 197 13.22 7.26 5.06
C MET A 197 14.56 6.86 4.45
N ILE A 198 14.91 5.56 4.43
CA ILE A 198 16.13 5.07 3.78
C ILE A 198 16.06 5.24 2.25
N ASN A 199 14.87 5.17 1.66
CA ASN A 199 14.67 5.29 0.22
C ASN A 199 14.40 6.73 -0.26
N LEU A 200 14.29 7.71 0.64
CA LEU A 200 14.07 9.12 0.35
C LEU A 200 15.38 9.85 -0.02
#